data_078b37bd53c5fcf187e4ac3d2f3b9c17
#
_entry.id   078b37bd53c5fcf187e4ac3d2f3b9c17
#
_cell.length_a   1.000
_cell.length_b   1.000
_cell.length_c   1.000
_cell.angle_alpha   90.00
_cell.angle_beta   90.00
_cell.angle_gamma   90.00
#
_symmetry.space_group_name_H-M   'P 1'
#
loop_
_entity.id
_entity.type
_entity.pdbx_description
1 polymer ?
#
loop_
_entity_poly.entity_id
_entity_poly.type
_entity_poly.pdbx_seq_one_letter_code
_entity_poly.pdbx_strand_id
1 'polypeptide(L)'
;MYKTSYDKSECQIGVIHIGYGAFHRAHQAVYLDDYMEKTGDLSWGIVAVNLRNEGFREIEDYVLKTPSQCRLVRSHLDYVDWTQSRAIAKHLLTLPSVHLISITVTESGYSPGSPLFEYLACGLRNRNSPITIMCCDNIRQNGLVLETQFLAYLYQTNQHELVIWVKENVKFPSCMVDRITPRTTEFLKEEIEEMFPGYGNNPVQTEEYSQWVIEDNFASTFPDLSLVGATLTSNLEPYEETKIRILNGGHTSLAYLGALAGYSTFDQVMANSVHREHFRKLQTEEIVPSIESEVPFDLYEYMEQVEERISSESNGDSLDRICMDGFTKFHTFVVPSLRRCLDQGKRPIHTYKSIAAWYIYARRFGRGCTKIKYSEPNWVLLEPLLRDGHVDDFVSNERLWGGIPKKYITFTRDLKSILLSQTYEKEIDLLG
;
A
#
# COMPACT_ATOMS: atom_id res chain seq x y z
N MET A 1 -16.29 -21.64 -10.68
CA MET A 1 -15.98 -20.19 -10.65
C MET A 1 -17.26 -19.42 -10.28
N TYR A 2 -17.18 -18.58 -9.25
CA TYR A 2 -18.26 -17.65 -8.90
C TYR A 2 -18.28 -16.46 -9.88
N LYS A 3 -19.43 -15.98 -10.26
CA LYS A 3 -19.60 -14.71 -10.96
C LYS A 3 -20.90 -14.03 -10.53
N THR A 4 -20.92 -12.72 -10.56
CA THR A 4 -22.10 -11.89 -10.34
C THR A 4 -23.16 -12.11 -11.43
N SER A 5 -24.43 -11.92 -11.08
CA SER A 5 -25.58 -12.24 -11.96
C SER A 5 -26.14 -11.01 -12.70
N TYR A 6 -25.77 -9.79 -12.29
CA TYR A 6 -26.30 -8.57 -12.89
C TYR A 6 -25.99 -8.47 -14.40
N ASP A 7 -26.85 -7.80 -15.15
CA ASP A 7 -26.62 -7.55 -16.56
C ASP A 7 -25.63 -6.39 -16.75
N LYS A 8 -24.40 -6.71 -17.17
CA LYS A 8 -23.34 -5.73 -17.40
C LYS A 8 -23.70 -4.70 -18.47
N SER A 9 -24.56 -5.03 -19.43
CA SER A 9 -24.99 -4.11 -20.49
C SER A 9 -25.90 -2.98 -19.98
N GLU A 10 -26.50 -3.15 -18.80
CA GLU A 10 -27.32 -2.13 -18.12
C GLU A 10 -26.49 -1.22 -17.21
N CYS A 11 -25.21 -1.54 -16.98
CA CYS A 11 -24.36 -0.74 -16.11
C CYS A 11 -24.06 0.64 -16.71
N GLN A 12 -24.10 1.65 -15.85
CA GLN A 12 -23.68 3.02 -16.17
C GLN A 12 -22.27 3.29 -15.63
N ILE A 13 -21.57 4.21 -16.27
CA ILE A 13 -20.25 4.66 -15.81
C ILE A 13 -20.45 5.57 -14.60
N GLY A 14 -20.17 5.08 -13.40
CA GLY A 14 -20.21 5.84 -12.15
C GLY A 14 -18.85 6.13 -11.57
N VAL A 15 -17.85 5.34 -11.96
CA VAL A 15 -16.49 5.40 -11.41
C VAL A 15 -15.46 5.48 -12.53
N ILE A 16 -14.53 6.44 -12.38
CA ILE A 16 -13.29 6.43 -13.14
C ILE A 16 -12.19 5.94 -12.19
N HIS A 17 -11.49 4.87 -12.55
CA HIS A 17 -10.33 4.42 -11.79
C HIS A 17 -9.04 4.75 -12.54
N ILE A 18 -8.11 5.44 -11.86
CA ILE A 18 -6.80 5.79 -12.42
C ILE A 18 -5.74 4.83 -11.87
N GLY A 19 -5.15 4.01 -12.74
CA GLY A 19 -4.17 2.99 -12.39
C GLY A 19 -4.74 1.57 -12.38
N TYR A 20 -4.90 0.94 -13.54
CA TYR A 20 -5.44 -0.41 -13.71
C TYR A 20 -4.43 -1.49 -13.28
N GLY A 21 -4.01 -1.45 -12.03
CA GLY A 21 -3.07 -2.40 -11.44
C GLY A 21 -3.73 -3.63 -10.80
N ALA A 22 -2.92 -4.62 -10.42
CA ALA A 22 -3.41 -5.83 -9.74
C ALA A 22 -4.13 -5.51 -8.44
N PHE A 23 -3.63 -4.55 -7.66
CA PHE A 23 -4.25 -4.17 -6.38
C PHE A 23 -5.67 -3.63 -6.58
N HIS A 24 -5.89 -2.69 -7.50
CA HIS A 24 -7.23 -2.19 -7.80
C HIS A 24 -8.18 -3.32 -8.20
N ARG A 25 -7.71 -4.20 -9.09
CA ARG A 25 -8.49 -5.34 -9.57
C ARG A 25 -8.83 -6.37 -8.48
N ALA A 26 -7.96 -6.48 -7.48
CA ALA A 26 -8.20 -7.33 -6.31
C ALA A 26 -9.02 -6.65 -5.21
N HIS A 27 -9.16 -5.33 -5.21
CA HIS A 27 -9.72 -4.56 -4.11
C HIS A 27 -10.93 -3.73 -4.54
N GLN A 28 -10.78 -2.48 -4.96
CA GLN A 28 -11.90 -1.57 -5.23
C GLN A 28 -12.89 -2.14 -6.25
N ALA A 29 -12.38 -2.80 -7.29
CA ALA A 29 -13.22 -3.41 -8.32
C ALA A 29 -14.11 -4.53 -7.76
N VAL A 30 -13.64 -5.27 -6.76
CA VAL A 30 -14.39 -6.34 -6.10
C VAL A 30 -15.52 -5.76 -5.24
N TYR A 31 -15.23 -4.72 -4.45
CA TYR A 31 -16.26 -4.06 -3.64
C TYR A 31 -17.40 -3.51 -4.50
N LEU A 32 -17.09 -2.90 -5.65
CA LEU A 32 -18.09 -2.37 -6.56
C LEU A 32 -18.86 -3.48 -7.29
N ASP A 33 -18.19 -4.57 -7.66
CA ASP A 33 -18.81 -5.75 -8.25
C ASP A 33 -19.84 -6.39 -7.29
N ASP A 34 -19.45 -6.53 -6.01
CA ASP A 34 -20.31 -7.05 -4.94
C ASP A 34 -21.46 -6.08 -4.60
N TYR A 35 -21.19 -4.77 -4.63
CA TYR A 35 -22.23 -3.77 -4.37
C TYR A 35 -23.32 -3.80 -5.45
N MET A 36 -22.94 -3.79 -6.72
CA MET A 36 -23.90 -3.88 -7.83
C MET A 36 -24.70 -5.18 -7.78
N GLU A 37 -24.06 -6.30 -7.48
CA GLU A 37 -24.75 -7.59 -7.30
C GLU A 37 -25.75 -7.56 -6.15
N LYS A 38 -25.34 -7.03 -5.01
CA LYS A 38 -26.15 -7.06 -3.79
C LYS A 38 -27.36 -6.12 -3.84
N THR A 39 -27.16 -4.95 -4.45
CA THR A 39 -28.17 -3.87 -4.41
C THR A 39 -29.01 -3.76 -5.68
N GLY A 40 -28.51 -4.26 -6.81
CA GLY A 40 -29.09 -4.01 -8.12
C GLY A 40 -28.88 -2.57 -8.63
N ASP A 41 -28.11 -1.73 -7.91
CA ASP A 41 -27.75 -0.38 -8.37
C ASP A 41 -26.56 -0.46 -9.33
N LEU A 42 -26.87 -0.49 -10.62
CA LEU A 42 -25.91 -0.64 -11.70
C LEU A 42 -25.27 0.68 -12.15
N SER A 43 -25.41 1.75 -11.37
CA SER A 43 -24.80 3.06 -11.67
C SER A 43 -23.30 3.15 -11.38
N TRP A 44 -22.65 2.09 -10.89
CA TRP A 44 -21.30 2.10 -10.37
C TRP A 44 -20.28 1.31 -11.21
N GLY A 45 -20.57 1.13 -12.48
CA GLY A 45 -19.60 0.53 -13.42
C GLY A 45 -18.33 1.38 -13.54
N ILE A 46 -17.19 0.71 -13.73
CA ILE A 46 -15.86 1.31 -13.69
C ILE A 46 -15.35 1.49 -15.13
N VAL A 47 -14.82 2.67 -15.46
CA VAL A 47 -13.89 2.83 -16.57
C VAL A 47 -12.49 3.05 -16.01
N ALA A 48 -11.55 2.19 -16.38
CA ALA A 48 -10.17 2.30 -15.97
C ALA A 48 -9.36 3.21 -16.90
N VAL A 49 -8.48 4.05 -16.32
CA VAL A 49 -7.60 4.94 -17.09
C VAL A 49 -6.16 4.70 -16.63
N ASN A 50 -5.27 4.35 -17.55
CA ASN A 50 -3.83 4.34 -17.28
C ASN A 50 -3.16 5.61 -17.81
N LEU A 51 -2.28 6.17 -16.96
CA LEU A 51 -1.53 7.39 -17.30
C LEU A 51 -0.24 7.10 -18.07
N ARG A 52 0.17 5.83 -18.13
CA ARG A 52 1.33 5.32 -18.86
C ARG A 52 0.85 4.18 -19.76
N ASN A 53 1.55 3.96 -20.87
CA ASN A 53 1.26 2.81 -21.73
C ASN A 53 1.78 1.53 -21.04
N GLU A 54 0.86 0.70 -20.55
CA GLU A 54 1.17 -0.59 -19.92
C GLU A 54 0.80 -1.78 -20.82
N GLY A 55 0.45 -1.51 -22.10
CA GLY A 55 0.20 -2.55 -23.09
C GLY A 55 -1.17 -3.23 -23.01
N PHE A 56 -2.07 -2.78 -22.13
CA PHE A 56 -3.47 -3.21 -22.14
C PHE A 56 -4.16 -2.66 -23.41
N ARG A 57 -4.91 -3.50 -24.08
CA ARG A 57 -5.64 -3.11 -25.31
C ARG A 57 -7.14 -3.08 -25.11
N GLU A 58 -7.66 -4.00 -24.31
CA GLU A 58 -9.09 -4.15 -24.02
C GLU A 58 -9.27 -4.58 -22.57
N ILE A 59 -10.38 -4.21 -21.96
CA ILE A 59 -10.81 -4.75 -20.67
C ILE A 59 -11.74 -5.92 -20.93
N GLU A 60 -11.31 -7.06 -20.43
CA GLU A 60 -12.12 -8.25 -20.29
C GLU A 60 -12.49 -8.45 -18.81
N ASP A 61 -13.57 -9.15 -18.56
CA ASP A 61 -13.78 -9.73 -17.24
C ASP A 61 -12.59 -10.63 -16.90
N TYR A 62 -12.13 -10.59 -15.68
CA TYR A 62 -10.92 -11.34 -15.29
C TYR A 62 -11.15 -12.21 -14.07
N VAL A 63 -10.37 -13.27 -13.96
CA VAL A 63 -10.42 -14.18 -12.82
C VAL A 63 -9.60 -13.61 -11.67
N LEU A 64 -10.26 -13.47 -10.52
CA LEU A 64 -9.64 -13.26 -9.22
C LEU A 64 -9.55 -14.61 -8.51
N LYS A 65 -8.35 -15.04 -8.19
CA LYS A 65 -8.06 -16.27 -7.44
C LYS A 65 -7.70 -15.93 -6.01
N THR A 66 -8.46 -16.51 -5.07
CA THR A 66 -8.09 -16.57 -3.65
C THR A 66 -7.74 -18.02 -3.27
N PRO A 67 -7.21 -18.30 -2.07
CA PRO A 67 -6.93 -19.67 -1.63
C PRO A 67 -8.14 -20.61 -1.71
N SER A 68 -9.35 -20.11 -1.43
CA SER A 68 -10.56 -20.93 -1.38
C SER A 68 -11.35 -20.97 -2.68
N GLN A 69 -11.24 -19.97 -3.55
CA GLN A 69 -12.10 -19.85 -4.73
C GLN A 69 -11.52 -19.04 -5.88
N CYS A 70 -12.10 -19.27 -7.06
CA CYS A 70 -11.96 -18.38 -8.21
C CYS A 70 -13.28 -17.66 -8.48
N ARG A 71 -13.22 -16.33 -8.70
CA ARG A 71 -14.38 -15.53 -9.12
C ARG A 71 -14.09 -14.76 -10.40
N LEU A 72 -15.11 -14.51 -11.18
CA LEU A 72 -15.06 -13.59 -12.32
C LEU A 72 -15.47 -12.19 -11.85
N VAL A 73 -14.58 -11.21 -11.95
CA VAL A 73 -14.87 -9.80 -11.63
C VAL A 73 -15.31 -9.09 -12.91
N ARG A 74 -16.45 -8.39 -12.84
CA ARG A 74 -17.17 -7.86 -13.99
C ARG A 74 -17.45 -6.36 -13.92
N SER A 75 -17.05 -5.69 -12.87
CA SER A 75 -17.34 -4.27 -12.61
C SER A 75 -16.74 -3.29 -13.61
N HIS A 76 -15.73 -3.69 -14.39
CA HIS A 76 -15.13 -2.82 -15.42
C HIS A 76 -15.95 -2.85 -16.70
N LEU A 77 -16.25 -1.66 -17.22
CA LEU A 77 -16.98 -1.46 -18.48
C LEU A 77 -16.06 -1.15 -19.66
N ASP A 78 -14.98 -0.39 -19.41
CA ASP A 78 -14.05 0.05 -20.44
C ASP A 78 -12.66 0.40 -19.87
N TYR A 79 -11.70 0.55 -20.77
CA TYR A 79 -10.32 0.95 -20.48
C TYR A 79 -9.84 2.03 -21.46
N VAL A 80 -9.15 3.04 -20.93
CA VAL A 80 -8.61 4.14 -21.72
C VAL A 80 -7.14 4.38 -21.36
N ASP A 81 -6.28 4.36 -22.36
CA ASP A 81 -4.90 4.81 -22.25
C ASP A 81 -4.82 6.32 -22.48
N TRP A 82 -4.46 7.08 -21.44
CA TRP A 82 -4.30 8.53 -21.50
C TRP A 82 -3.30 8.98 -22.55
N THR A 83 -2.24 8.20 -22.79
CA THR A 83 -1.20 8.57 -23.76
C THR A 83 -1.67 8.47 -25.20
N GLN A 84 -2.64 7.61 -25.47
CA GLN A 84 -3.17 7.35 -26.81
C GLN A 84 -4.52 8.02 -27.06
N SER A 85 -5.35 8.17 -26.04
CA SER A 85 -6.75 8.58 -26.16
C SER A 85 -7.13 9.75 -25.26
N ARG A 86 -6.31 10.81 -25.24
CA ARG A 86 -6.48 11.98 -24.36
C ARG A 86 -7.87 12.62 -24.44
N ALA A 87 -8.48 12.70 -25.62
CA ALA A 87 -9.80 13.30 -25.79
C ALA A 87 -10.89 12.48 -25.09
N ILE A 88 -10.85 11.16 -25.25
CA ILE A 88 -11.80 10.23 -24.58
C ILE A 88 -11.61 10.30 -23.08
N ALA A 89 -10.37 10.17 -22.59
CA ALA A 89 -10.08 10.21 -21.17
C ALA A 89 -10.55 11.52 -20.51
N LYS A 90 -10.34 12.67 -21.14
CA LYS A 90 -10.88 13.97 -20.67
C LYS A 90 -12.40 13.99 -20.63
N HIS A 91 -13.05 13.47 -21.68
CA HIS A 91 -14.50 13.45 -21.77
C HIS A 91 -15.12 12.64 -20.62
N LEU A 92 -14.51 11.51 -20.23
CA LEU A 92 -14.99 10.70 -19.11
C LEU A 92 -15.16 11.51 -17.83
N LEU A 93 -14.23 12.42 -17.51
CA LEU A 93 -14.31 13.26 -16.32
C LEU A 93 -15.41 14.34 -16.39
N THR A 94 -16.00 14.59 -17.56
CA THR A 94 -17.11 15.54 -17.72
C THR A 94 -18.49 14.89 -17.61
N LEU A 95 -18.56 13.55 -17.57
CA LEU A 95 -19.83 12.82 -17.52
C LEU A 95 -20.56 13.07 -16.18
N PRO A 96 -21.83 13.51 -16.20
CA PRO A 96 -22.60 13.73 -14.98
C PRO A 96 -22.82 12.46 -14.15
N SER A 97 -22.84 11.29 -14.79
CA SER A 97 -23.01 10.00 -14.14
C SER A 97 -21.78 9.58 -13.32
N VAL A 98 -20.61 10.13 -13.58
CA VAL A 98 -19.39 9.83 -12.82
C VAL A 98 -19.41 10.61 -11.52
N HIS A 99 -19.48 9.90 -10.41
CA HIS A 99 -19.53 10.45 -9.05
C HIS A 99 -18.23 10.26 -8.27
N LEU A 100 -17.42 9.27 -8.68
CA LEU A 100 -16.19 8.88 -8.01
C LEU A 100 -15.02 8.76 -8.99
N ILE A 101 -13.88 9.37 -8.63
CA ILE A 101 -12.58 9.06 -9.20
C ILE A 101 -11.77 8.36 -8.10
N SER A 102 -11.36 7.12 -8.30
CA SER A 102 -10.45 6.40 -7.41
C SER A 102 -9.08 6.24 -8.07
N ILE A 103 -8.01 6.26 -7.27
CA ILE A 103 -6.63 6.38 -7.78
C ILE A 103 -5.71 5.36 -7.09
N THR A 104 -4.94 4.59 -7.89
CA THR A 104 -3.84 3.74 -7.44
C THR A 104 -2.65 3.87 -8.40
N VAL A 105 -1.83 4.90 -8.21
CA VAL A 105 -0.69 5.25 -9.09
C VAL A 105 0.67 5.12 -8.42
N THR A 106 0.70 4.60 -7.20
CA THR A 106 1.84 4.53 -6.28
C THR A 106 2.31 5.91 -5.78
N GLU A 107 3.12 5.93 -4.72
CA GLU A 107 3.55 7.16 -4.03
C GLU A 107 4.22 8.17 -4.98
N SER A 108 4.99 7.67 -5.96
CA SER A 108 5.67 8.50 -6.96
C SER A 108 4.69 9.24 -7.89
N GLY A 109 3.47 8.74 -8.03
CA GLY A 109 2.43 9.34 -8.88
C GLY A 109 1.87 10.66 -8.33
N TYR A 110 2.16 11.01 -7.08
CA TYR A 110 1.71 12.26 -6.44
C TYR A 110 2.79 13.35 -6.41
N SER A 111 3.92 13.12 -7.08
CA SER A 111 5.00 14.10 -7.16
C SER A 111 4.70 15.22 -8.18
N PRO A 112 5.32 16.41 -8.03
CA PRO A 112 5.23 17.48 -9.02
C PRO A 112 5.62 16.98 -10.43
N GLY A 113 4.82 17.33 -11.44
CA GLY A 113 5.03 16.90 -12.82
C GLY A 113 4.41 15.53 -13.16
N SER A 114 3.72 14.90 -12.24
CA SER A 114 2.96 13.68 -12.52
C SER A 114 1.86 13.93 -13.57
N PRO A 115 1.66 13.03 -14.55
CA PRO A 115 0.57 13.12 -15.51
C PRO A 115 -0.82 13.03 -14.87
N LEU A 116 -0.92 12.56 -13.61
CA LEU A 116 -2.16 12.52 -12.84
C LEU A 116 -2.79 13.92 -12.75
N PHE A 117 -2.01 14.92 -12.34
CA PHE A 117 -2.53 16.26 -12.12
C PHE A 117 -2.89 16.96 -13.43
N GLU A 118 -2.14 16.71 -14.51
CA GLU A 118 -2.52 17.16 -15.86
C GLU A 118 -3.87 16.57 -16.28
N TYR A 119 -4.06 15.26 -16.10
CA TYR A 119 -5.28 14.56 -16.45
C TYR A 119 -6.48 15.12 -15.66
N LEU A 120 -6.37 15.19 -14.34
CA LEU A 120 -7.44 15.75 -13.48
C LEU A 120 -7.78 17.19 -13.88
N ALA A 121 -6.79 18.07 -14.02
CA ALA A 121 -7.03 19.47 -14.38
C ALA A 121 -7.70 19.62 -15.73
N CYS A 122 -7.26 18.84 -16.73
CA CYS A 122 -7.85 18.89 -18.07
C CYS A 122 -9.32 18.43 -18.11
N GLY A 123 -9.67 17.42 -17.31
CA GLY A 123 -11.04 16.90 -17.27
C GLY A 123 -11.96 17.78 -16.44
N LEU A 124 -11.53 18.17 -15.23
CA LEU A 124 -12.34 18.93 -14.29
C LEU A 124 -12.66 20.36 -14.77
N ARG A 125 -11.82 20.94 -15.64
CA ARG A 125 -12.05 22.29 -16.19
C ARG A 125 -13.42 22.44 -16.88
N ASN A 126 -13.94 21.38 -17.45
CA ASN A 126 -15.20 21.35 -18.18
C ASN A 126 -16.32 20.62 -17.41
N ARG A 127 -16.09 20.32 -16.16
CA ARG A 127 -17.07 19.63 -15.33
C ARG A 127 -17.93 20.65 -14.57
N ASN A 128 -19.25 20.40 -14.54
CA ASN A 128 -20.22 21.27 -13.88
C ASN A 128 -20.92 20.64 -12.66
N SER A 129 -20.57 19.41 -12.30
CA SER A 129 -21.16 18.70 -11.15
C SER A 129 -20.09 18.32 -10.12
N PRO A 130 -20.41 18.34 -8.82
CA PRO A 130 -19.50 17.91 -7.78
C PRO A 130 -18.96 16.49 -8.00
N ILE A 131 -17.79 16.18 -7.46
CA ILE A 131 -17.15 14.86 -7.58
C ILE A 131 -16.28 14.54 -6.38
N THR A 132 -16.27 13.26 -6.00
CA THR A 132 -15.34 12.72 -5.01
C THR A 132 -14.10 12.17 -5.69
N ILE A 133 -12.91 12.54 -5.21
CA ILE A 133 -11.62 12.03 -5.73
C ILE A 133 -10.88 11.37 -4.58
N MET A 134 -10.68 10.06 -4.67
CA MET A 134 -10.16 9.23 -3.58
C MET A 134 -8.81 8.60 -3.96
N CYS A 135 -7.77 8.91 -3.17
CA CYS A 135 -6.51 8.20 -3.24
C CYS A 135 -6.63 6.85 -2.51
N CYS A 136 -6.33 5.76 -3.18
CA CYS A 136 -6.34 4.40 -2.63
C CYS A 136 -4.91 3.79 -2.57
N ASP A 137 -3.88 4.64 -2.50
CA ASP A 137 -2.49 4.23 -2.28
C ASP A 137 -2.13 4.23 -0.79
N ASN A 138 -1.08 3.48 -0.43
CA ASN A 138 -0.56 3.38 0.94
C ASN A 138 0.21 4.65 1.37
N ILE A 139 -0.48 5.76 1.40
CA ILE A 139 0.04 7.07 1.84
C ILE A 139 -0.75 7.49 3.07
N ARG A 140 -0.07 7.95 4.10
CA ARG A 140 -0.73 8.46 5.31
C ARG A 140 -1.52 9.73 4.98
N GLN A 141 -2.78 9.81 5.45
CA GLN A 141 -3.69 10.91 5.12
C GLN A 141 -3.76 11.17 3.60
N ASN A 142 -3.93 10.12 2.85
CA ASN A 142 -3.78 10.10 1.39
C ASN A 142 -4.72 11.07 0.66
N GLY A 143 -5.92 11.33 1.17
CA GLY A 143 -6.83 12.34 0.64
C GLY A 143 -6.28 13.76 0.78
N LEU A 144 -5.76 14.11 1.98
CA LEU A 144 -5.14 15.42 2.24
C LEU A 144 -3.88 15.63 1.38
N VAL A 145 -3.06 14.58 1.21
CA VAL A 145 -1.87 14.64 0.36
C VAL A 145 -2.27 14.89 -1.09
N LEU A 146 -3.26 14.15 -1.60
CA LEU A 146 -3.77 14.32 -2.96
C LEU A 146 -4.31 15.75 -3.19
N GLU A 147 -5.15 16.24 -2.30
CA GLU A 147 -5.70 17.60 -2.37
C GLU A 147 -4.59 18.65 -2.39
N THR A 148 -3.65 18.56 -1.45
CA THR A 148 -2.55 19.52 -1.30
C THR A 148 -1.68 19.56 -2.55
N GLN A 149 -1.29 18.41 -3.09
CA GLN A 149 -0.45 18.32 -4.28
C GLN A 149 -1.20 18.79 -5.53
N PHE A 150 -2.48 18.44 -5.66
CA PHE A 150 -3.29 18.87 -6.80
C PHE A 150 -3.51 20.38 -6.80
N LEU A 151 -3.86 20.97 -5.67
CA LEU A 151 -4.00 22.43 -5.55
C LEU A 151 -2.67 23.15 -5.82
N ALA A 152 -1.55 22.62 -5.33
CA ALA A 152 -0.21 23.16 -5.62
C ALA A 152 0.09 23.13 -7.13
N TYR A 153 -0.24 22.05 -7.82
CA TYR A 153 -0.12 21.96 -9.28
C TYR A 153 -0.97 23.00 -9.99
N LEU A 154 -2.22 23.20 -9.58
CA LEU A 154 -3.11 24.20 -10.18
C LEU A 154 -2.58 25.64 -10.00
N TYR A 155 -2.05 25.97 -8.81
CA TYR A 155 -1.40 27.26 -8.56
C TYR A 155 -0.16 27.45 -9.43
N GLN A 156 0.72 26.46 -9.52
CA GLN A 156 1.93 26.50 -10.34
C GLN A 156 1.64 26.68 -11.84
N THR A 157 0.51 26.15 -12.29
CA THR A 157 0.07 26.25 -13.70
C THR A 157 -0.90 27.41 -13.95
N ASN A 158 -1.06 28.34 -12.99
CA ASN A 158 -1.91 29.54 -13.07
C ASN A 158 -3.40 29.23 -13.40
N GLN A 159 -3.94 28.12 -12.90
CA GLN A 159 -5.34 27.71 -13.09
C GLN A 159 -6.24 28.17 -11.94
N HIS A 160 -6.24 29.48 -11.64
CA HIS A 160 -6.91 30.04 -10.45
C HIS A 160 -8.44 29.80 -10.41
N GLU A 161 -9.11 29.87 -11.54
CA GLU A 161 -10.56 29.59 -11.62
C GLU A 161 -10.86 28.15 -11.26
N LEU A 162 -10.03 27.20 -11.72
CA LEU A 162 -10.18 25.80 -11.39
C LEU A 162 -9.87 25.52 -9.90
N VAL A 163 -8.95 26.27 -9.28
CA VAL A 163 -8.72 26.17 -7.82
C VAL A 163 -9.98 26.50 -7.05
N ILE A 164 -10.70 27.57 -7.42
CA ILE A 164 -11.94 27.96 -6.77
C ILE A 164 -12.99 26.87 -6.93
N TRP A 165 -13.18 26.42 -8.17
CA TRP A 165 -14.15 25.36 -8.47
C TRP A 165 -13.85 24.06 -7.70
N VAL A 166 -12.59 23.62 -7.66
CA VAL A 166 -12.16 22.41 -6.94
C VAL A 166 -12.48 22.51 -5.46
N LYS A 167 -12.17 23.64 -4.81
CA LYS A 167 -12.45 23.85 -3.38
C LYS A 167 -13.93 23.79 -3.04
N GLU A 168 -14.80 24.20 -3.97
CA GLU A 168 -16.25 24.22 -3.77
C GLU A 168 -16.94 22.90 -4.14
N ASN A 169 -16.42 22.17 -5.12
CA ASN A 169 -17.12 21.07 -5.77
C ASN A 169 -16.42 19.70 -5.64
N VAL A 170 -15.20 19.65 -5.09
CA VAL A 170 -14.47 18.38 -4.95
C VAL A 170 -14.25 18.06 -3.47
N LYS A 171 -14.43 16.79 -3.12
CA LYS A 171 -14.01 16.23 -1.84
C LYS A 171 -12.92 15.20 -2.05
N PHE A 172 -11.97 15.17 -1.13
CA PHE A 172 -10.82 14.27 -1.15
C PHE A 172 -10.82 13.43 0.15
N PRO A 173 -11.76 12.49 0.30
CA PRO A 173 -11.76 11.63 1.47
C PRO A 173 -10.48 10.80 1.51
N SER A 174 -9.89 10.69 2.70
CA SER A 174 -8.84 9.72 2.95
C SER A 174 -9.43 8.32 3.06
N CYS A 175 -8.65 7.30 2.70
CA CYS A 175 -9.06 5.93 2.94
C CYS A 175 -7.85 5.04 3.30
N MET A 176 -8.12 3.97 4.04
CA MET A 176 -7.16 2.91 4.31
C MET A 176 -7.59 1.65 3.56
N VAL A 177 -6.68 1.13 2.77
CA VAL A 177 -6.86 -0.09 1.98
C VAL A 177 -5.91 -1.17 2.47
N ASP A 178 -6.39 -2.40 2.57
CA ASP A 178 -5.56 -3.54 2.96
C ASP A 178 -6.03 -4.82 2.27
N ARG A 179 -5.17 -5.40 1.47
CA ARG A 179 -5.26 -6.72 0.86
C ARG A 179 -3.91 -7.12 0.29
N ILE A 180 -3.37 -8.27 0.66
CA ILE A 180 -2.13 -8.77 0.06
C ILE A 180 -2.43 -9.26 -1.35
N THR A 181 -1.79 -8.63 -2.33
CA THR A 181 -1.96 -8.93 -3.75
C THR A 181 -0.58 -9.10 -4.38
N PRO A 182 -0.08 -10.34 -4.51
CA PRO A 182 1.18 -10.64 -5.15
C PRO A 182 1.17 -10.27 -6.64
N ARG A 183 2.34 -10.22 -7.24
CA ARG A 183 2.45 -10.04 -8.70
C ARG A 183 1.89 -11.25 -9.43
N THR A 184 1.13 -11.01 -10.49
CA THR A 184 0.69 -12.07 -11.43
C THR A 184 1.91 -12.75 -12.04
N THR A 185 2.01 -14.07 -11.90
CA THR A 185 3.08 -14.90 -12.46
C THR A 185 2.63 -15.58 -13.75
N GLU A 186 3.57 -16.02 -14.59
CA GLU A 186 3.21 -16.82 -15.79
C GLU A 186 2.56 -18.15 -15.37
N PHE A 187 3.01 -18.75 -14.26
CA PHE A 187 2.38 -19.96 -13.72
C PHE A 187 0.89 -19.73 -13.39
N LEU A 188 0.53 -18.61 -12.77
CA LEU A 188 -0.88 -18.28 -12.50
C LEU A 188 -1.69 -18.12 -13.80
N LYS A 189 -1.10 -17.52 -14.83
CA LYS A 189 -1.77 -17.37 -16.13
C LYS A 189 -2.04 -18.72 -16.80
N GLU A 190 -1.05 -19.61 -16.80
CA GLU A 190 -1.18 -20.97 -17.35
C GLU A 190 -2.22 -21.77 -16.57
N GLU A 191 -2.18 -21.72 -15.24
CA GLU A 191 -3.14 -22.39 -14.37
C GLU A 191 -4.58 -21.92 -14.62
N ILE A 192 -4.80 -20.60 -14.72
CA ILE A 192 -6.12 -20.06 -14.98
C ILE A 192 -6.60 -20.37 -16.39
N GLU A 193 -5.71 -20.33 -17.38
CA GLU A 193 -6.07 -20.71 -18.77
C GLU A 193 -6.47 -22.18 -18.88
N GLU A 194 -5.79 -23.06 -18.14
CA GLU A 194 -6.15 -24.49 -18.08
C GLU A 194 -7.52 -24.71 -17.42
N MET A 195 -7.77 -24.03 -16.29
CA MET A 195 -9.03 -24.17 -15.55
C MET A 195 -10.21 -23.46 -16.22
N PHE A 196 -9.95 -22.31 -16.84
CA PHE A 196 -10.97 -21.40 -17.41
C PHE A 196 -10.45 -20.84 -18.73
N PRO A 197 -10.57 -21.60 -19.85
CA PRO A 197 -10.06 -21.19 -21.15
C PRO A 197 -10.57 -19.80 -21.59
N GLY A 198 -9.63 -18.94 -22.00
CA GLY A 198 -9.87 -17.56 -22.39
C GLY A 198 -9.65 -16.53 -21.28
N TYR A 199 -9.37 -16.94 -20.04
CA TYR A 199 -9.15 -16.03 -18.90
C TYR A 199 -7.70 -15.97 -18.39
N GLY A 200 -6.77 -16.67 -19.04
CA GLY A 200 -5.36 -16.69 -18.63
C GLY A 200 -4.58 -15.41 -18.88
N ASN A 201 -5.10 -14.49 -19.71
CA ASN A 201 -4.36 -13.28 -20.09
C ASN A 201 -4.09 -12.34 -18.90
N ASN A 202 -5.05 -12.17 -18.00
CA ASN A 202 -4.99 -11.12 -16.99
C ASN A 202 -5.58 -11.52 -15.62
N PRO A 203 -5.28 -12.72 -15.09
CA PRO A 203 -5.77 -13.11 -13.77
C PRO A 203 -5.08 -12.31 -12.66
N VAL A 204 -5.73 -12.28 -11.50
CA VAL A 204 -5.17 -11.70 -10.27
C VAL A 204 -5.25 -12.71 -9.15
N GLN A 205 -4.16 -12.89 -8.42
CA GLN A 205 -4.14 -13.66 -7.16
C GLN A 205 -4.14 -12.72 -5.97
N THR A 206 -4.87 -13.09 -4.92
CA THR A 206 -4.95 -12.32 -3.68
C THR A 206 -5.33 -13.22 -2.50
N GLU A 207 -5.16 -12.70 -1.29
CA GLU A 207 -5.66 -13.36 -0.07
C GLU A 207 -7.18 -13.26 0.07
N GLU A 208 -7.75 -14.01 1.04
CA GLU A 208 -9.19 -13.90 1.38
C GLU A 208 -9.52 -12.57 2.05
N TYR A 209 -8.63 -12.09 2.93
CA TYR A 209 -8.83 -10.85 3.67
C TYR A 209 -8.90 -9.65 2.74
N SER A 210 -9.83 -8.76 3.04
CA SER A 210 -9.92 -7.45 2.40
C SER A 210 -10.45 -6.44 3.39
N GLN A 211 -9.84 -5.26 3.47
CA GLN A 211 -10.34 -4.17 4.30
C GLN A 211 -10.27 -2.86 3.52
N TRP A 212 -11.38 -2.13 3.54
CA TRP A 212 -11.47 -0.77 3.02
C TRP A 212 -12.16 0.11 4.05
N VAL A 213 -11.41 1.02 4.64
CA VAL A 213 -11.93 2.03 5.56
C VAL A 213 -11.90 3.37 4.85
N ILE A 214 -13.02 4.07 4.81
CA ILE A 214 -13.23 5.26 4.00
C ILE A 214 -13.74 6.38 4.89
N GLU A 215 -13.14 7.56 4.80
CA GLU A 215 -13.63 8.76 5.44
C GLU A 215 -14.99 9.17 4.85
N ASP A 216 -16.00 9.36 5.71
CA ASP A 216 -17.34 9.76 5.30
C ASP A 216 -17.40 11.26 4.94
N ASN A 217 -16.80 11.62 3.81
CA ASN A 217 -16.68 12.98 3.32
C ASN A 217 -16.79 13.03 1.79
N PHE A 218 -18.00 12.97 1.27
CA PHE A 218 -18.27 12.87 -0.17
C PHE A 218 -18.85 14.18 -0.72
N ALA A 219 -18.53 14.47 -2.00
CA ALA A 219 -19.02 15.67 -2.69
C ALA A 219 -20.43 15.48 -3.27
N SER A 220 -20.82 14.25 -3.55
CA SER A 220 -22.10 13.88 -4.17
C SER A 220 -22.51 12.46 -3.75
N THR A 221 -23.40 11.86 -4.51
CA THR A 221 -23.79 10.44 -4.29
C THR A 221 -22.55 9.54 -4.23
N PHE A 222 -22.55 8.63 -3.25
CA PHE A 222 -21.53 7.62 -3.05
C PHE A 222 -22.21 6.26 -2.76
N PRO A 223 -21.70 5.11 -3.24
CA PRO A 223 -22.31 3.82 -2.98
C PRO A 223 -22.15 3.46 -1.49
N ASP A 224 -23.18 2.95 -0.86
CA ASP A 224 -23.06 2.45 0.53
C ASP A 224 -22.27 1.14 0.56
N LEU A 225 -20.94 1.26 0.44
CA LEU A 225 -20.04 0.12 0.45
C LEU A 225 -19.99 -0.60 1.80
N SER A 226 -20.61 -0.06 2.85
CA SER A 226 -20.75 -0.77 4.12
C SER A 226 -21.61 -2.03 3.97
N LEU A 227 -22.50 -2.04 3.01
CA LEU A 227 -23.31 -3.21 2.65
C LEU A 227 -22.46 -4.40 2.16
N VAL A 228 -21.26 -4.14 1.69
CA VAL A 228 -20.33 -5.17 1.18
C VAL A 228 -19.03 -5.23 1.97
N GLY A 229 -19.04 -4.73 3.20
CA GLY A 229 -17.96 -4.93 4.16
C GLY A 229 -16.90 -3.81 4.22
N ALA A 230 -17.07 -2.69 3.50
CA ALA A 230 -16.27 -1.51 3.76
C ALA A 230 -16.69 -0.84 5.09
N THR A 231 -15.79 -0.09 5.70
CA THR A 231 -16.09 0.71 6.90
C THR A 231 -16.13 2.18 6.52
N LEU A 232 -17.27 2.84 6.74
CA LEU A 232 -17.38 4.30 6.64
C LEU A 232 -17.14 4.91 8.02
N THR A 233 -16.28 5.93 8.13
CA THR A 233 -15.92 6.53 9.41
C THR A 233 -15.63 8.02 9.29
N SER A 234 -15.93 8.78 10.33
CA SER A 234 -15.50 10.18 10.46
C SER A 234 -14.08 10.31 11.04
N ASN A 235 -13.49 9.22 11.51
CA ASN A 235 -12.14 9.19 12.10
C ASN A 235 -11.34 8.00 11.56
N LEU A 236 -10.60 8.22 10.48
CA LEU A 236 -9.80 7.20 9.79
C LEU A 236 -8.47 6.91 10.51
N GLU A 237 -7.90 7.91 11.20
CA GLU A 237 -6.54 7.86 11.74
C GLU A 237 -6.24 6.61 12.59
N PRO A 238 -7.11 6.14 13.51
CA PRO A 238 -6.85 4.95 14.29
C PRO A 238 -6.67 3.68 13.46
N TYR A 239 -7.45 3.52 12.41
CA TYR A 239 -7.36 2.36 11.50
C TYR A 239 -6.06 2.38 10.69
N GLU A 240 -5.74 3.56 10.14
CA GLU A 240 -4.52 3.78 9.37
C GLU A 240 -3.28 3.54 10.24
N GLU A 241 -3.26 4.11 11.45
CA GLU A 241 -2.16 3.95 12.39
C GLU A 241 -1.96 2.48 12.80
N THR A 242 -3.03 1.77 13.12
CA THR A 242 -2.98 0.35 13.49
C THR A 242 -2.39 -0.49 12.35
N LYS A 243 -2.91 -0.34 11.14
CA LYS A 243 -2.43 -1.08 9.97
C LYS A 243 -0.96 -0.76 9.66
N ILE A 244 -0.59 0.51 9.66
CA ILE A 244 0.79 0.94 9.36
C ILE A 244 1.76 0.37 10.38
N ARG A 245 1.43 0.37 11.67
CA ARG A 245 2.34 -0.11 12.71
C ARG A 245 2.38 -1.63 12.80
N ILE A 246 1.24 -2.30 12.91
CA ILE A 246 1.18 -3.75 13.12
C ILE A 246 1.57 -4.50 11.85
N LEU A 247 0.92 -4.22 10.71
CA LEU A 247 1.21 -4.91 9.46
C LEU A 247 2.49 -4.38 8.80
N ASN A 248 2.51 -3.11 8.38
CA ASN A 248 3.64 -2.60 7.60
C ASN A 248 4.93 -2.50 8.43
N GLY A 249 4.84 -2.05 9.68
CA GLY A 249 5.97 -1.99 10.61
C GLY A 249 6.52 -3.36 10.97
N GLY A 250 5.64 -4.32 11.30
CA GLY A 250 6.01 -5.70 11.58
C GLY A 250 6.66 -6.39 10.38
N HIS A 251 6.05 -6.24 9.22
CA HIS A 251 6.55 -6.77 7.95
C HIS A 251 7.96 -6.23 7.62
N THR A 252 8.13 -4.89 7.65
CA THR A 252 9.42 -4.25 7.39
C THR A 252 10.47 -4.68 8.40
N SER A 253 10.10 -4.79 9.67
CA SER A 253 11.04 -5.14 10.74
C SER A 253 11.59 -6.56 10.64
N LEU A 254 10.82 -7.51 10.10
CA LEU A 254 11.23 -8.92 9.99
C LEU A 254 11.85 -9.26 8.63
N ALA A 255 11.54 -8.52 7.58
CA ALA A 255 11.93 -8.84 6.20
C ALA A 255 13.45 -9.01 6.03
N TYR A 256 14.24 -8.14 6.63
CA TYR A 256 15.71 -8.18 6.49
C TYR A 256 16.35 -9.33 7.27
N LEU A 257 15.75 -9.78 8.36
CA LEU A 257 16.18 -11.00 9.05
C LEU A 257 15.98 -12.21 8.13
N GLY A 258 14.81 -12.31 7.49
CA GLY A 258 14.52 -13.35 6.52
C GLY A 258 15.44 -13.32 5.30
N ALA A 259 15.72 -12.13 4.78
CA ALA A 259 16.62 -11.94 3.63
C ALA A 259 18.07 -12.35 3.97
N LEU A 260 18.54 -12.06 5.17
CA LEU A 260 19.86 -12.47 5.65
C LEU A 260 19.95 -13.98 5.85
N ALA A 261 18.87 -14.60 6.31
CA ALA A 261 18.74 -16.06 6.43
C ALA A 261 18.58 -16.77 5.08
N GLY A 262 18.43 -16.04 3.97
CA GLY A 262 18.38 -16.59 2.61
C GLY A 262 17.01 -17.04 2.13
N TYR A 263 15.94 -16.70 2.84
CA TYR A 263 14.56 -16.95 2.41
C TYR A 263 14.18 -16.05 1.21
N SER A 264 13.19 -16.48 0.45
CA SER A 264 12.71 -15.80 -0.75
C SER A 264 11.32 -15.17 -0.54
N THR A 265 10.51 -15.76 0.34
CA THR A 265 9.14 -15.33 0.63
C THR A 265 8.93 -15.16 2.12
N PHE A 266 7.93 -14.36 2.49
CA PHE A 266 7.70 -14.01 3.90
C PHE A 266 7.09 -15.15 4.71
N ASP A 267 6.28 -16.00 4.10
CA ASP A 267 5.76 -17.23 4.71
C ASP A 267 6.90 -18.18 5.16
N GLN A 268 7.97 -18.29 4.36
CA GLN A 268 9.17 -19.05 4.75
C GLN A 268 9.84 -18.46 6.00
N VAL A 269 9.89 -17.12 6.10
CA VAL A 269 10.41 -16.46 7.30
C VAL A 269 9.54 -16.78 8.51
N MET A 270 8.23 -16.72 8.36
CA MET A 270 7.27 -17.02 9.44
C MET A 270 7.19 -18.50 9.79
N ALA A 271 7.57 -19.42 8.89
CA ALA A 271 7.70 -20.83 9.19
C ALA A 271 8.86 -21.14 10.15
N ASN A 272 9.90 -20.29 10.18
CA ASN A 272 10.99 -20.41 11.14
C ASN A 272 10.54 -19.94 12.53
N SER A 273 10.62 -20.83 13.54
CA SER A 273 10.14 -20.56 14.90
C SER A 273 10.85 -19.38 15.58
N VAL A 274 12.14 -19.17 15.31
CA VAL A 274 12.92 -18.06 15.91
C VAL A 274 12.47 -16.71 15.33
N HIS A 275 12.26 -16.65 14.02
CA HIS A 275 11.77 -15.42 13.38
C HIS A 275 10.33 -15.12 13.79
N ARG A 276 9.47 -16.15 13.85
CA ARG A 276 8.09 -16.01 14.34
C ARG A 276 8.04 -15.51 15.78
N GLU A 277 8.88 -16.05 16.66
CA GLU A 277 8.96 -15.59 18.04
C GLU A 277 9.47 -14.14 18.12
N HIS A 278 10.46 -13.77 17.30
CA HIS A 278 10.92 -12.38 17.21
C HIS A 278 9.79 -11.45 16.78
N PHE A 279 9.00 -11.84 15.75
CA PHE A 279 7.84 -11.08 15.31
C PHE A 279 6.82 -10.89 16.45
N ARG A 280 6.45 -11.98 17.14
CA ARG A 280 5.49 -11.91 18.25
C ARG A 280 5.96 -11.00 19.37
N LYS A 281 7.22 -11.11 19.80
CA LYS A 281 7.78 -10.24 20.83
C LYS A 281 7.83 -8.77 20.38
N LEU A 282 8.27 -8.51 19.16
CA LEU A 282 8.24 -7.17 18.59
C LEU A 282 6.82 -6.57 18.65
N GLN A 283 5.82 -7.35 18.26
CA GLN A 283 4.42 -6.90 18.27
C GLN A 283 3.89 -6.70 19.69
N THR A 284 4.01 -7.71 20.55
CA THR A 284 3.35 -7.71 21.87
C THR A 284 4.05 -6.82 22.91
N GLU A 285 5.37 -6.65 22.81
CA GLU A 285 6.16 -5.89 23.79
C GLU A 285 6.41 -4.43 23.36
N GLU A 286 6.48 -4.18 22.03
CA GLU A 286 6.93 -2.88 21.51
C GLU A 286 5.88 -2.19 20.61
N ILE A 287 5.28 -2.86 19.60
CA ILE A 287 4.40 -2.20 18.65
C ILE A 287 3.00 -1.98 19.23
N VAL A 288 2.28 -3.04 19.58
CA VAL A 288 0.89 -2.95 20.08
C VAL A 288 0.78 -2.02 21.30
N PRO A 289 1.65 -2.14 22.35
CA PRO A 289 1.60 -1.24 23.49
C PRO A 289 1.99 0.22 23.20
N SER A 290 2.49 0.50 22.00
CA SER A 290 2.85 1.86 21.55
C SER A 290 1.72 2.56 20.81
N ILE A 291 0.63 1.85 20.45
CA ILE A 291 -0.56 2.41 19.79
C ILE A 291 -1.48 2.98 20.86
N GLU A 292 -1.76 4.27 20.78
CA GLU A 292 -2.61 4.97 21.77
C GLU A 292 -3.99 5.30 21.22
N SER A 293 -4.17 5.20 19.90
CA SER A 293 -5.43 5.51 19.24
C SER A 293 -6.48 4.47 19.62
N GLU A 294 -7.66 4.93 20.04
CA GLU A 294 -8.79 4.05 20.28
C GLU A 294 -9.34 3.54 18.95
N VAL A 295 -9.32 2.24 18.77
CA VAL A 295 -9.92 1.54 17.63
C VAL A 295 -11.12 0.71 18.11
N PRO A 296 -12.14 0.49 17.25
CA PRO A 296 -13.33 -0.28 17.65
C PRO A 296 -13.11 -1.81 17.59
N PHE A 297 -11.89 -2.29 17.75
CA PHE A 297 -11.52 -3.71 17.75
C PHE A 297 -10.30 -3.96 18.64
N ASP A 298 -10.08 -5.22 19.03
CA ASP A 298 -8.92 -5.61 19.82
C ASP A 298 -7.64 -5.61 18.97
N LEU A 299 -6.61 -4.91 19.44
CA LEU A 299 -5.32 -4.79 18.74
C LEU A 299 -4.53 -6.10 18.72
N TYR A 300 -4.70 -6.95 19.74
CA TYR A 300 -4.03 -8.26 19.78
C TYR A 300 -4.71 -9.25 18.84
N GLU A 301 -6.04 -9.25 18.76
CA GLU A 301 -6.77 -10.04 17.77
C GLU A 301 -6.41 -9.61 16.34
N TYR A 302 -6.28 -8.30 16.10
CA TYR A 302 -5.81 -7.79 14.80
C TYR A 302 -4.37 -8.22 14.50
N MET A 303 -3.48 -8.20 15.49
CA MET A 303 -2.10 -8.69 15.35
C MET A 303 -2.07 -10.19 15.00
N GLU A 304 -2.87 -11.02 15.67
CA GLU A 304 -2.97 -12.46 15.38
C GLU A 304 -3.47 -12.70 13.95
N GLN A 305 -4.49 -11.95 13.51
CA GLN A 305 -4.98 -12.00 12.14
C GLN A 305 -3.87 -11.60 11.13
N VAL A 306 -3.09 -10.56 11.43
CA VAL A 306 -1.95 -10.17 10.59
C VAL A 306 -0.91 -11.30 10.56
N GLU A 307 -0.59 -11.93 11.69
CA GLU A 307 0.35 -13.06 11.74
C GLU A 307 -0.11 -14.22 10.85
N GLU A 308 -1.38 -14.59 10.91
CA GLU A 308 -1.95 -15.65 10.06
C GLU A 308 -1.82 -15.31 8.58
N ARG A 309 -2.17 -14.08 8.20
CA ARG A 309 -2.11 -13.59 6.81
C ARG A 309 -0.71 -13.64 6.22
N ILE A 310 0.28 -13.12 6.96
CA ILE A 310 1.69 -13.07 6.50
C ILE A 310 2.39 -14.44 6.57
N SER A 311 1.82 -15.40 7.29
CA SER A 311 2.31 -16.79 7.36
C SER A 311 1.71 -17.68 6.27
N SER A 312 0.77 -17.18 5.47
CA SER A 312 0.08 -17.98 4.46
C SER A 312 0.96 -18.19 3.22
N GLU A 313 1.28 -19.45 2.92
CA GLU A 313 2.04 -19.85 1.71
C GLU A 313 1.33 -19.41 0.42
N SER A 314 -0.01 -19.37 0.43
CA SER A 314 -0.79 -18.95 -0.74
C SER A 314 -0.59 -17.49 -1.13
N ASN A 315 -0.12 -16.64 -0.22
CA ASN A 315 0.16 -15.25 -0.50
C ASN A 315 1.48 -15.08 -1.26
N GLY A 316 2.49 -15.93 -1.00
CA GLY A 316 3.77 -15.95 -1.70
C GLY A 316 4.47 -14.58 -1.75
N ASP A 317 4.32 -13.76 -0.71
CA ASP A 317 4.81 -12.38 -0.72
C ASP A 317 6.33 -12.32 -0.71
N SER A 318 6.92 -11.83 -1.80
CA SER A 318 8.35 -11.91 -2.00
C SER A 318 9.14 -10.91 -1.15
N LEU A 319 10.24 -11.37 -0.58
CA LEU A 319 11.17 -10.50 0.16
C LEU A 319 11.79 -9.42 -0.74
N ASP A 320 11.94 -9.67 -2.04
CA ASP A 320 12.36 -8.65 -3.02
C ASP A 320 11.47 -7.40 -2.96
N ARG A 321 10.15 -7.60 -2.85
CA ARG A 321 9.18 -6.50 -2.76
C ARG A 321 9.19 -5.83 -1.38
N ILE A 322 9.25 -6.64 -0.31
CA ILE A 322 9.14 -6.12 1.05
C ILE A 322 10.41 -5.37 1.47
N CYS A 323 11.59 -5.85 1.09
CA CYS A 323 12.87 -5.21 1.40
C CYS A 323 13.15 -3.94 0.58
N MET A 324 12.37 -3.62 -0.47
CA MET A 324 12.57 -2.38 -1.22
C MET A 324 12.35 -1.14 -0.36
N ASP A 325 13.15 -0.08 -0.60
CA ASP A 325 13.02 1.25 0.02
C ASP A 325 13.02 1.21 1.56
N GLY A 326 14.05 0.58 2.11
CA GLY A 326 14.21 0.45 3.56
C GLY A 326 14.30 1.80 4.26
N PHE A 327 14.99 2.77 3.65
CA PHE A 327 15.14 4.12 4.20
C PHE A 327 13.77 4.77 4.52
N THR A 328 12.88 4.82 3.55
CA THR A 328 11.54 5.40 3.72
C THR A 328 10.67 4.54 4.63
N LYS A 329 10.70 3.22 4.47
CA LYS A 329 9.86 2.30 5.25
C LYS A 329 10.20 2.30 6.73
N PHE A 330 11.47 2.27 7.11
CA PHE A 330 11.84 2.38 8.53
C PHE A 330 11.40 3.71 9.12
N HIS A 331 11.61 4.81 8.39
CA HIS A 331 11.18 6.13 8.86
C HIS A 331 9.66 6.20 9.06
N THR A 332 8.89 5.67 8.10
CA THR A 332 7.42 5.80 8.08
C THR A 332 6.72 4.78 9.00
N PHE A 333 7.20 3.53 9.01
CA PHE A 333 6.46 2.41 9.63
C PHE A 333 7.03 2.01 10.98
N VAL A 334 8.34 2.14 11.20
CA VAL A 334 9.01 1.65 12.43
C VAL A 334 9.30 2.77 13.41
N VAL A 335 9.79 3.93 12.95
CA VAL A 335 10.15 5.07 13.80
C VAL A 335 9.01 5.56 14.70
N PRO A 336 7.74 5.60 14.30
CA PRO A 336 6.64 6.01 15.20
C PRO A 336 6.53 5.12 16.43
N SER A 337 6.57 3.78 16.30
CA SER A 337 6.53 2.84 17.43
C SER A 337 7.81 2.92 18.27
N LEU A 338 8.97 3.01 17.61
CA LEU A 338 10.25 3.21 18.29
C LEU A 338 10.23 4.45 19.19
N ARG A 339 9.79 5.59 18.65
CA ARG A 339 9.69 6.86 19.39
C ARG A 339 8.79 6.70 20.61
N ARG A 340 7.65 6.06 20.43
CA ARG A 340 6.68 5.88 21.50
C ARG A 340 7.20 4.97 22.62
N CYS A 341 7.88 3.88 22.28
CA CYS A 341 8.56 3.05 23.26
C CYS A 341 9.58 3.85 24.10
N LEU A 342 10.36 4.70 23.43
CA LEU A 342 11.34 5.56 24.11
C LEU A 342 10.68 6.63 24.98
N ASP A 343 9.55 7.22 24.55
CA ASP A 343 8.76 8.16 25.37
C ASP A 343 8.22 7.48 26.63
N GLN A 344 7.88 6.19 26.55
CA GLN A 344 7.45 5.37 27.70
C GLN A 344 8.63 4.90 28.57
N GLY A 345 9.86 5.29 28.27
CA GLY A 345 11.06 4.85 28.99
C GLY A 345 11.44 3.39 28.76
N LYS A 346 10.85 2.73 27.76
CA LYS A 346 11.15 1.33 27.41
C LYS A 346 12.40 1.25 26.55
N ARG A 347 13.03 0.06 26.57
CA ARG A 347 14.15 -0.29 25.69
C ARG A 347 13.64 -1.21 24.57
N PRO A 348 13.41 -0.69 23.34
CA PRO A 348 12.83 -1.47 22.25
C PRO A 348 13.87 -2.38 21.57
N ILE A 349 14.21 -3.46 22.25
CA ILE A 349 15.30 -4.36 21.86
C ILE A 349 15.01 -5.10 20.55
N HIS A 350 13.73 -5.45 20.29
CA HIS A 350 13.33 -6.16 19.08
C HIS A 350 13.39 -5.22 17.87
N THR A 351 12.94 -3.97 18.01
CA THR A 351 13.11 -2.93 16.99
C THR A 351 14.60 -2.67 16.70
N TYR A 352 15.45 -2.61 17.72
CA TYR A 352 16.89 -2.44 17.49
C TYR A 352 17.51 -3.59 16.72
N LYS A 353 17.11 -4.82 16.99
CA LYS A 353 17.53 -6.02 16.22
C LYS A 353 17.07 -5.95 14.76
N SER A 354 15.85 -5.51 14.51
CA SER A 354 15.33 -5.31 13.15
C SER A 354 16.10 -4.23 12.40
N ILE A 355 16.41 -3.10 13.05
CA ILE A 355 17.26 -2.04 12.47
C ILE A 355 18.66 -2.58 12.16
N ALA A 356 19.24 -3.37 13.06
CA ALA A 356 20.56 -3.95 12.85
C ALA A 356 20.57 -4.95 11.69
N ALA A 357 19.51 -5.74 11.51
CA ALA A 357 19.37 -6.62 10.36
C ALA A 357 19.32 -5.83 9.04
N TRP A 358 18.54 -4.76 8.99
CA TRP A 358 18.53 -3.87 7.82
C TRP A 358 19.91 -3.26 7.53
N TYR A 359 20.61 -2.75 8.56
CA TYR A 359 21.96 -2.20 8.44
C TYR A 359 22.94 -3.21 7.86
N ILE A 360 22.96 -4.44 8.38
CA ILE A 360 23.83 -5.52 7.90
C ILE A 360 23.47 -5.88 6.46
N TYR A 361 22.19 -6.02 6.16
CA TYR A 361 21.71 -6.36 4.81
C TYR A 361 22.12 -5.29 3.79
N ALA A 362 21.90 -4.01 4.10
CA ALA A 362 22.26 -2.90 3.23
C ALA A 362 23.78 -2.81 2.99
N ARG A 363 24.60 -3.11 4.02
CA ARG A 363 26.07 -3.24 3.85
C ARG A 363 26.45 -4.39 2.94
N ARG A 364 25.81 -5.57 3.07
CA ARG A 364 26.03 -6.72 2.17
C ARG A 364 25.63 -6.36 0.74
N PHE A 365 24.53 -5.64 0.56
CA PHE A 365 24.12 -5.15 -0.76
C PHE A 365 25.19 -4.22 -1.38
N GLY A 366 25.66 -3.24 -0.66
CA GLY A 366 26.71 -2.32 -1.14
C GLY A 366 28.02 -3.02 -1.53
N ARG A 367 28.25 -4.25 -1.01
CA ARG A 367 29.40 -5.13 -1.36
C ARG A 367 29.05 -6.16 -2.45
N GLY A 368 27.83 -6.14 -3.01
CA GLY A 368 27.37 -7.12 -4.00
C GLY A 368 27.17 -8.55 -3.48
N CYS A 369 26.89 -8.69 -2.17
CA CYS A 369 26.78 -9.97 -1.46
C CYS A 369 25.36 -10.36 -1.04
N THR A 370 24.33 -9.82 -1.70
CA THR A 370 22.91 -10.17 -1.40
C THR A 370 22.37 -11.15 -2.42
N LYS A 371 21.49 -12.06 -1.97
CA LYS A 371 20.84 -13.08 -2.83
C LYS A 371 19.57 -12.54 -3.47
N ILE A 372 18.78 -11.74 -2.76
CA ILE A 372 17.55 -11.16 -3.27
C ILE A 372 17.81 -9.80 -3.94
N LYS A 373 16.94 -9.45 -4.87
CA LYS A 373 17.00 -8.15 -5.54
C LYS A 373 16.60 -7.05 -4.56
N TYR A 374 17.51 -6.12 -4.30
CA TYR A 374 17.27 -4.96 -3.45
C TYR A 374 17.19 -3.69 -4.30
N SER A 375 16.27 -2.81 -3.96
CA SER A 375 16.16 -1.47 -4.56
C SER A 375 15.98 -0.44 -3.46
N GLU A 376 16.90 0.53 -3.39
CA GLU A 376 16.90 1.60 -2.42
C GLU A 376 16.98 2.95 -3.14
N PRO A 377 15.85 3.64 -3.35
CA PRO A 377 15.83 4.95 -4.02
C PRO A 377 16.70 5.99 -3.33
N ASN A 378 16.84 5.88 -2.00
CA ASN A 378 17.63 6.76 -1.17
C ASN A 378 19.08 6.27 -0.97
N TRP A 379 19.60 5.42 -1.86
CA TRP A 379 20.94 4.83 -1.73
C TRP A 379 22.04 5.87 -1.56
N VAL A 380 21.96 6.98 -2.29
CA VAL A 380 22.93 8.08 -2.19
C VAL A 380 23.01 8.68 -0.78
N LEU A 381 21.90 8.66 -0.03
CA LEU A 381 21.84 9.12 1.36
C LEU A 381 22.27 8.05 2.35
N LEU A 382 21.95 6.78 2.05
CA LEU A 382 22.18 5.65 2.95
C LEU A 382 23.62 5.12 2.87
N GLU A 383 24.18 4.95 1.66
CA GLU A 383 25.49 4.34 1.44
C GLU A 383 26.62 4.96 2.27
N PRO A 384 26.76 6.30 2.39
CA PRO A 384 27.81 6.90 3.21
C PRO A 384 27.74 6.48 4.69
N LEU A 385 26.51 6.24 5.21
CA LEU A 385 26.28 5.86 6.61
C LEU A 385 26.62 4.39 6.90
N LEU A 386 26.79 3.58 5.84
CA LEU A 386 27.05 2.15 5.94
C LEU A 386 28.53 1.80 5.86
N ARG A 387 29.42 2.78 5.63
CA ARG A 387 30.87 2.57 5.51
C ARG A 387 31.49 2.16 6.84
N ASP A 388 32.61 1.47 6.77
CA ASP A 388 33.35 1.07 7.97
C ASP A 388 33.78 2.32 8.77
N GLY A 389 33.55 2.28 10.08
CA GLY A 389 33.80 3.40 10.99
C GLY A 389 32.67 4.44 11.09
N HIS A 390 31.60 4.36 10.28
CA HIS A 390 30.50 5.34 10.25
C HIS A 390 29.25 4.92 11.04
N VAL A 391 29.36 3.96 11.98
CA VAL A 391 28.22 3.53 12.82
C VAL A 391 27.63 4.69 13.63
N ASP A 392 28.49 5.61 14.11
CA ASP A 392 28.02 6.80 14.84
C ASP A 392 27.19 7.72 13.95
N ASP A 393 27.57 7.90 12.69
CA ASP A 393 26.82 8.69 11.73
C ASP A 393 25.47 8.05 11.41
N PHE A 394 25.41 6.72 11.32
CA PHE A 394 24.14 5.98 11.11
C PHE A 394 23.19 6.15 12.29
N VAL A 395 23.65 5.87 13.53
CA VAL A 395 22.77 5.90 14.73
C VAL A 395 22.35 7.33 15.12
N SER A 396 23.12 8.36 14.71
CA SER A 396 22.81 9.76 14.97
C SER A 396 22.12 10.49 13.81
N ASN A 397 21.83 9.82 12.71
CA ASN A 397 21.27 10.44 11.51
C ASN A 397 19.82 10.90 11.70
N GLU A 398 19.56 12.20 11.64
CA GLU A 398 18.22 12.77 11.85
C GLU A 398 17.27 12.51 10.67
N ARG A 399 17.78 12.32 9.47
CA ARG A 399 16.92 11.98 8.32
C ARG A 399 16.36 10.57 8.43
N LEU A 400 17.11 9.65 9.05
CA LEU A 400 16.66 8.29 9.35
C LEU A 400 15.70 8.26 10.55
N TRP A 401 16.09 8.92 11.67
CA TRP A 401 15.47 8.69 12.97
C TRP A 401 14.64 9.88 13.48
N GLY A 402 14.54 10.96 12.71
CA GLY A 402 13.62 12.06 12.96
C GLY A 402 13.73 12.68 14.36
N GLY A 403 14.89 13.14 14.77
CA GLY A 403 15.13 13.81 16.06
C GLY A 403 15.24 12.86 17.28
N ILE A 404 15.01 11.54 17.12
CA ILE A 404 15.21 10.54 18.19
C ILE A 404 16.63 10.60 18.76
N PRO A 405 17.71 10.65 17.95
CA PRO A 405 19.07 10.69 18.47
C PRO A 405 19.36 11.86 19.42
N LYS A 406 18.75 13.02 19.16
CA LYS A 406 18.91 14.21 20.00
C LYS A 406 18.16 14.11 21.33
N LYS A 407 16.96 13.49 21.28
CA LYS A 407 16.07 13.40 22.44
C LYS A 407 16.44 12.24 23.37
N TYR A 408 16.90 11.10 22.82
CA TYR A 408 17.14 9.86 23.57
C TYR A 408 18.56 9.35 23.40
N ILE A 409 19.46 9.74 24.28
CA ILE A 409 20.86 9.30 24.25
C ILE A 409 21.01 7.78 24.43
N THR A 410 20.05 7.12 25.08
CA THR A 410 19.99 5.67 25.22
C THR A 410 19.80 4.97 23.88
N PHE A 411 19.07 5.57 22.95
CA PHE A 411 18.87 5.03 21.61
C PHE A 411 20.19 4.84 20.87
N THR A 412 20.99 5.92 20.74
CA THR A 412 22.25 5.87 20.00
C THR A 412 23.24 4.90 20.64
N ARG A 413 23.34 4.91 21.98
CA ARG A 413 24.21 4.00 22.73
C ARG A 413 23.82 2.54 22.53
N ASP A 414 22.55 2.22 22.71
CA ASP A 414 22.06 0.84 22.72
C ASP A 414 22.05 0.25 21.30
N LEU A 415 21.60 1.02 20.30
CA LEU A 415 21.67 0.60 18.89
C LEU A 415 23.12 0.41 18.43
N LYS A 416 24.01 1.35 18.76
CA LYS A 416 25.45 1.21 18.46
C LYS A 416 26.04 -0.06 19.07
N SER A 417 25.69 -0.36 20.33
CA SER A 417 26.17 -1.55 21.01
C SER A 417 25.76 -2.85 20.26
N ILE A 418 24.54 -2.90 19.72
CA ILE A 418 24.08 -4.04 18.95
C ILE A 418 24.79 -4.12 17.60
N LEU A 419 24.93 -3.00 16.89
CA LEU A 419 25.60 -2.94 15.57
C LEU A 419 27.08 -3.32 15.62
N LEU A 420 27.75 -3.09 16.76
CA LEU A 420 29.15 -3.44 16.96
C LEU A 420 29.34 -4.84 17.60
N SER A 421 28.26 -5.52 17.96
CA SER A 421 28.33 -6.85 18.57
C SER A 421 28.64 -7.91 17.53
N GLN A 422 29.85 -8.50 17.59
CA GLN A 422 30.21 -9.67 16.79
C GLN A 422 29.30 -10.88 17.04
N THR A 423 28.65 -10.94 18.22
CA THR A 423 27.71 -11.98 18.57
C THR A 423 26.45 -11.90 17.72
N TYR A 424 25.97 -10.67 17.45
CA TYR A 424 24.76 -10.47 16.66
C TYR A 424 24.96 -10.81 15.16
N GLU A 425 26.13 -10.47 14.57
CA GLU A 425 26.46 -10.93 13.22
C GLU A 425 26.52 -12.47 13.12
N LYS A 426 27.09 -13.12 14.15
CA LYS A 426 27.14 -14.59 14.22
C LYS A 426 25.76 -15.22 14.49
N GLU A 427 24.90 -14.58 15.32
CA GLU A 427 23.52 -15.05 15.50
C GLU A 427 22.74 -15.02 14.20
N ILE A 428 22.88 -13.99 13.38
CA ILE A 428 22.23 -13.88 12.07
C ILE A 428 22.80 -14.92 11.10
N ASP A 429 24.12 -15.16 11.08
CA ASP A 429 24.74 -16.16 10.22
C ASP A 429 24.39 -17.62 10.62
N LEU A 430 24.00 -17.86 11.88
CA LEU A 430 23.52 -19.17 12.37
C LEU A 430 22.03 -19.41 12.07
N LEU A 431 21.28 -18.36 11.74
CA LEU A 431 19.85 -18.42 11.39
C LEU A 431 19.63 -18.69 9.88
N GLY A 432 20.66 -18.61 9.05
CA GLY A 432 20.70 -18.96 7.63
C GLY A 432 21.44 -20.24 7.41
#